data_a02f19b4b95f6323197c19c73ba667ad
#
_entry.id   a02f19b4b95f6323197c19c73ba667ad
#
_cell.length_a   1.000
_cell.length_b   1.000
_cell.length_c   1.000
_cell.angle_alpha   90.00
_cell.angle_beta   90.00
_cell.angle_gamma   90.00
#
_symmetry.space_group_name_H-M   'P 1'
#
loop_
_entity.id
_entity.type
_entity.pdbx_description
1 polymer ?
#
loop_
_entity_poly.entity_id
_entity_poly.type
_entity_poly.pdbx_seq_one_letter_code
_entity_poly.pdbx_strand_id
1 'polypeptide(L)'
;ALIGLGAFLLYFITNLLVLYGSRIREYYADTGSVQLGNQPHQLATALYKLTSSDARYKGKAELKKVEAVKAFFVNDPSRAWYEVQELSQIDRGKKGVITYDDLAILRQKQVRLSFGQKLAELFTTHPNMLKRVRQLSTLIG
;
A
#
# COMPACT_ATOMS: atom_id res chain seq x y z
N ALA A 1 31.41 17.39 -16.75
CA ALA A 1 31.01 16.00 -16.47
C ALA A 1 30.77 15.74 -14.98
N LEU A 2 31.70 16.03 -14.06
CA LEU A 2 31.56 15.74 -12.62
C LEU A 2 30.42 16.51 -11.95
N ILE A 3 30.26 17.81 -12.28
CA ILE A 3 29.18 18.66 -11.74
C ILE A 3 27.80 18.10 -12.19
N GLY A 4 27.68 17.71 -13.45
CA GLY A 4 26.44 17.11 -13.96
C GLY A 4 26.09 15.77 -13.29
N LEU A 5 27.09 14.92 -13.03
CA LEU A 5 26.90 13.68 -12.29
C LEU A 5 26.46 13.95 -10.85
N GLY A 6 27.09 14.93 -10.18
CA GLY A 6 26.71 15.32 -8.83
C GLY A 6 25.27 15.85 -8.76
N ALA A 7 24.86 16.70 -9.70
CA ALA A 7 23.49 17.22 -9.79
C ALA A 7 22.48 16.09 -10.04
N PHE A 8 22.79 15.13 -10.91
CA PHE A 8 21.94 13.96 -11.17
C PHE A 8 21.76 13.09 -9.92
N LEU A 9 22.83 12.82 -9.19
CA LEU A 9 22.76 12.05 -7.93
C LEU A 9 21.90 12.74 -6.88
N LEU A 10 22.09 14.06 -6.70
CA LEU A 10 21.26 14.84 -5.77
C LEU A 10 19.78 14.82 -6.18
N TYR A 11 19.47 14.99 -7.45
CA TYR A 11 18.12 14.88 -7.97
C TYR A 11 17.51 13.50 -7.67
N PHE A 12 18.25 12.43 -7.95
CA PHE A 12 17.81 11.06 -7.69
C PHE A 12 17.51 10.81 -6.20
N ILE A 13 18.43 11.21 -5.31
CA ILE A 13 18.26 11.09 -3.86
C ILE A 13 17.03 11.88 -3.40
N THR A 14 16.88 13.12 -3.87
CA THR A 14 15.72 13.97 -3.51
C THR A 14 14.41 13.31 -3.92
N ASN A 15 14.32 12.72 -5.12
CA ASN A 15 13.13 12.00 -5.53
C ASN A 15 12.82 10.80 -4.62
N LEU A 16 13.82 10.01 -4.23
CA LEU A 16 13.61 8.91 -3.29
C LEU A 16 13.10 9.41 -1.93
N LEU A 17 13.61 10.54 -1.43
CA LEU A 17 13.14 11.14 -0.17
C LEU A 17 11.69 11.61 -0.27
N VAL A 18 11.28 12.22 -1.39
CA VAL A 18 9.89 12.63 -1.63
C VAL A 18 8.96 11.41 -1.65
N LEU A 19 9.34 10.33 -2.36
CA LEU A 19 8.56 9.09 -2.40
C LEU A 19 8.47 8.45 -1.00
N TYR A 20 9.55 8.45 -0.25
CA TYR A 20 9.58 7.95 1.13
C TYR A 20 8.65 8.77 2.05
N GLY A 21 8.72 10.11 1.97
CA GLY A 21 7.85 11.00 2.73
C GLY A 21 6.36 10.79 2.40
N SER A 22 6.03 10.52 1.13
CA SER A 22 4.67 10.19 0.72
C SER A 22 4.15 8.93 1.42
N ARG A 23 4.96 7.87 1.45
CA ARG A 23 4.59 6.62 2.13
C ARG A 23 4.42 6.78 3.64
N ILE A 24 5.31 7.55 4.28
CA ILE A 24 5.21 7.83 5.72
C ILE A 24 3.91 8.55 6.06
N ARG A 25 3.49 9.52 5.26
CA ARG A 25 2.22 10.24 5.49
C ARG A 25 1.02 9.30 5.53
N GLU A 26 0.98 8.25 4.71
CA GLU A 26 -0.11 7.28 4.75
C GLU A 26 -0.12 6.47 6.04
N TYR A 27 1.05 6.06 6.54
CA TYR A 27 1.14 5.37 7.83
C TYR A 27 0.68 6.28 9.01
N TYR A 28 1.05 7.56 8.96
CA TYR A 28 0.57 8.51 9.98
C TYR A 28 -0.93 8.76 9.86
N ALA A 29 -1.47 8.84 8.65
CA ALA A 29 -2.90 8.99 8.44
C ALA A 29 -3.68 7.77 8.96
N ASP A 30 -3.21 6.56 8.70
CA ASP A 30 -3.80 5.33 9.21
C ASP A 30 -3.80 5.31 10.76
N THR A 31 -2.66 5.64 11.37
CA THR A 31 -2.53 5.70 12.83
C THR A 31 -3.41 6.80 13.42
N GLY A 32 -3.41 7.99 12.81
CA GLY A 32 -4.25 9.11 13.23
C GLY A 32 -5.75 8.79 13.12
N SER A 33 -6.15 8.07 12.08
CA SER A 33 -7.53 7.61 11.93
C SER A 33 -7.97 6.74 13.13
N VAL A 34 -7.11 5.82 13.57
CA VAL A 34 -7.38 4.97 14.74
C VAL A 34 -7.41 5.79 16.03
N GLN A 35 -6.49 6.74 16.20
CA GLN A 35 -6.47 7.64 17.37
C GLN A 35 -7.73 8.52 17.48
N LEU A 36 -8.34 8.86 16.32
CA LEU A 36 -9.61 9.58 16.27
C LEU A 36 -10.84 8.70 16.52
N GLY A 37 -10.64 7.41 16.83
CA GLY A 37 -11.70 6.49 17.26
C GLY A 37 -12.17 5.52 16.17
N ASN A 38 -11.57 5.52 14.97
CA ASN A 38 -11.90 4.53 13.96
C ASN A 38 -11.33 3.15 14.33
N GLN A 39 -12.13 2.12 14.08
CA GLN A 39 -11.69 0.74 14.35
C GLN A 39 -10.67 0.26 13.31
N PRO A 40 -9.50 -0.30 13.73
CA PRO A 40 -8.46 -0.75 12.82
C PRO A 40 -8.95 -1.73 11.75
N HIS A 41 -9.85 -2.66 12.09
CA HIS A 41 -10.39 -3.65 11.15
C HIS A 41 -11.31 -3.02 10.09
N GLN A 42 -12.02 -1.94 10.42
CA GLN A 42 -12.85 -1.21 9.45
C GLN A 42 -11.99 -0.50 8.42
N LEU A 43 -10.91 0.17 8.86
CA LEU A 43 -9.96 0.80 7.96
C LEU A 43 -9.23 -0.24 7.09
N ALA A 44 -8.81 -1.37 7.68
CA ALA A 44 -8.22 -2.49 6.94
C ALA A 44 -9.18 -3.04 5.86
N THR A 45 -10.47 -3.15 6.19
CA THR A 45 -11.50 -3.55 5.25
C THR A 45 -11.66 -2.54 4.11
N ALA A 46 -11.65 -1.25 4.42
CA ALA A 46 -11.73 -0.20 3.40
C ALA A 46 -10.53 -0.26 2.44
N LEU A 47 -9.32 -0.39 2.96
CA LEU A 47 -8.10 -0.56 2.16
C LEU A 47 -8.16 -1.82 1.28
N TYR A 48 -8.63 -2.95 1.82
CA TYR A 48 -8.80 -4.18 1.05
C TYR A 48 -9.80 -4.02 -0.10
N LYS A 49 -10.94 -3.36 0.14
CA LYS A 49 -11.94 -3.09 -0.89
C LYS A 49 -11.40 -2.14 -1.98
N LEU A 50 -10.67 -1.09 -1.61
CA LEU A 50 -10.04 -0.18 -2.56
C LEU A 50 -9.04 -0.93 -3.45
N THR A 51 -8.14 -1.71 -2.85
CA THR A 51 -7.16 -2.51 -3.61
C THR A 51 -7.84 -3.51 -4.53
N SER A 52 -8.92 -4.14 -4.07
CA SER A 52 -9.72 -5.08 -4.88
C SER A 52 -10.42 -4.40 -6.06
N SER A 53 -10.87 -3.16 -5.88
CA SER A 53 -11.40 -2.34 -6.98
C SER A 53 -10.32 -2.02 -8.00
N ASP A 54 -9.16 -1.55 -7.56
CA ASP A 54 -8.05 -1.20 -8.44
C ASP A 54 -7.57 -2.41 -9.26
N ALA A 55 -7.52 -3.59 -8.64
CA ALA A 55 -7.15 -4.84 -9.32
C ALA A 55 -8.13 -5.21 -10.45
N ARG A 56 -9.43 -4.91 -10.31
CA ARG A 56 -10.44 -5.18 -11.35
C ARG A 56 -10.25 -4.30 -12.59
N TYR A 57 -9.65 -3.12 -12.45
CA TYR A 57 -9.39 -2.23 -13.58
C TYR A 57 -8.15 -2.61 -14.39
N LYS A 58 -7.28 -3.49 -13.88
CA LYS A 58 -6.05 -3.92 -14.56
C LYS A 58 -6.28 -4.46 -15.98
N GLY A 59 -7.44 -5.05 -16.26
CA GLY A 59 -7.77 -5.67 -17.55
C GLY A 59 -8.42 -4.73 -18.57
N LYS A 60 -8.80 -3.51 -18.20
CA LYS A 60 -9.50 -2.60 -19.13
C LYS A 60 -8.48 -1.78 -19.93
N ALA A 61 -8.41 -2.07 -21.24
CA ALA A 61 -7.49 -1.41 -22.18
C ALA A 61 -7.67 0.12 -22.26
N GLU A 62 -8.84 0.63 -21.86
CA GLU A 62 -9.15 2.07 -21.83
C GLU A 62 -8.31 2.86 -20.83
N LEU A 63 -7.84 2.23 -19.73
CA LEU A 63 -6.99 2.87 -18.74
C LEU A 63 -5.56 3.15 -19.24
N LYS A 64 -5.12 2.46 -20.31
CA LYS A 64 -3.83 2.75 -20.93
C LYS A 64 -3.78 4.15 -21.59
N LYS A 65 -4.94 4.74 -21.86
CA LYS A 65 -5.03 6.05 -22.54
C LYS A 65 -5.02 7.24 -21.59
N VAL A 66 -5.15 7.04 -20.28
CA VAL A 66 -5.34 8.13 -19.34
C VAL A 66 -4.33 8.04 -18.19
N GLU A 67 -3.07 8.41 -18.49
CA GLU A 67 -2.02 8.48 -17.44
C GLU A 67 -2.40 9.43 -16.30
N ALA A 68 -3.17 10.47 -16.58
CA ALA A 68 -3.68 11.39 -15.58
C ALA A 68 -4.58 10.73 -14.53
N VAL A 69 -5.27 9.63 -14.87
CA VAL A 69 -6.15 8.93 -13.94
C VAL A 69 -5.37 8.06 -12.94
N LYS A 70 -4.12 7.69 -13.25
CA LYS A 70 -3.27 6.93 -12.32
C LYS A 70 -3.08 7.64 -10.98
N ALA A 71 -3.10 8.99 -10.98
CA ALA A 71 -2.97 9.78 -9.75
C ALA A 71 -4.17 9.61 -8.79
N PHE A 72 -5.32 9.17 -9.27
CA PHE A 72 -6.51 8.93 -8.46
C PHE A 72 -6.59 7.52 -7.88
N PHE A 73 -5.75 6.59 -8.35
CA PHE A 73 -5.71 5.26 -7.76
C PHE A 73 -4.85 5.29 -6.50
N VAL A 74 -5.38 4.75 -5.42
CA VAL A 74 -4.66 4.58 -4.14
C VAL A 74 -3.49 3.63 -4.30
N ASN A 75 -3.51 2.80 -5.35
CA ASN A 75 -2.46 1.85 -5.66
C ASN A 75 -2.25 1.71 -7.17
N ASP A 76 -1.03 1.35 -7.59
CA ASP A 76 -0.77 1.01 -8.99
C ASP A 76 -1.58 -0.24 -9.37
N PRO A 77 -2.48 -0.17 -10.39
CA PRO A 77 -3.30 -1.31 -10.80
C PRO A 77 -2.48 -2.55 -11.19
N SER A 78 -1.22 -2.37 -11.61
CA SER A 78 -0.33 -3.48 -11.95
C SER A 78 0.08 -4.29 -10.72
N ARG A 79 0.17 -3.65 -9.55
CA ARG A 79 0.53 -4.26 -8.26
C ARG A 79 -0.70 -4.70 -7.46
N ALA A 80 -1.82 -4.01 -7.66
CA ALA A 80 -3.05 -4.24 -6.90
C ALA A 80 -3.49 -5.72 -6.94
N TRP A 81 -3.30 -6.41 -8.05
CA TRP A 81 -3.68 -7.81 -8.17
C TRP A 81 -2.88 -8.72 -7.21
N TYR A 82 -1.57 -8.53 -7.09
CA TYR A 82 -0.74 -9.29 -6.16
C TYR A 82 -1.10 -8.97 -4.71
N GLU A 83 -1.32 -7.70 -4.41
CA GLU A 83 -1.70 -7.25 -3.08
C GLU A 83 -3.07 -7.77 -2.66
N VAL A 84 -4.03 -7.83 -3.60
CA VAL A 84 -5.35 -8.48 -3.37
C VAL A 84 -5.18 -9.96 -3.07
N GLN A 85 -4.33 -10.66 -3.79
CA GLN A 85 -4.08 -12.07 -3.55
C GLN A 85 -3.50 -12.30 -2.15
N GLU A 86 -2.55 -11.47 -1.72
CA GLU A 86 -1.98 -11.53 -0.38
C GLU A 86 -3.01 -11.18 0.70
N LEU A 87 -3.80 -10.11 0.49
CA LEU A 87 -4.85 -9.69 1.42
C LEU A 87 -6.01 -10.70 1.51
N SER A 88 -6.35 -11.38 0.40
CA SER A 88 -7.38 -12.41 0.38
C SER A 88 -7.03 -13.64 1.24
N GLN A 89 -5.74 -13.87 1.49
CA GLN A 89 -5.30 -14.92 2.41
C GLN A 89 -5.52 -14.55 3.88
N ILE A 90 -5.70 -13.26 4.16
CA ILE A 90 -6.01 -12.76 5.50
C ILE A 90 -7.52 -12.86 5.74
N ASP A 91 -8.35 -12.55 4.74
CA ASP A 91 -9.81 -12.70 4.78
C ASP A 91 -10.20 -14.19 4.81
N ARG A 92 -10.20 -14.77 5.99
CA ARG A 92 -10.53 -16.20 6.21
C ARG A 92 -11.97 -16.54 5.85
N GLY A 93 -12.86 -15.58 6.00
CA GLY A 93 -14.27 -15.73 5.66
C GLY A 93 -14.57 -15.59 4.17
N LYS A 94 -13.60 -15.15 3.35
CA LYS A 94 -13.77 -14.81 1.92
C LYS A 94 -14.96 -13.88 1.65
N LYS A 95 -15.25 -13.00 2.61
CA LYS A 95 -16.39 -12.07 2.59
C LYS A 95 -16.04 -10.68 2.05
N GLY A 96 -14.77 -10.43 1.70
CA GLY A 96 -14.27 -9.09 1.35
C GLY A 96 -14.22 -8.14 2.53
N VAL A 97 -14.13 -8.68 3.76
CA VAL A 97 -14.10 -7.94 5.02
C VAL A 97 -12.99 -8.50 5.89
N ILE A 98 -12.11 -7.63 6.37
CA ILE A 98 -11.08 -7.97 7.35
C ILE A 98 -11.68 -7.81 8.74
N THR A 99 -11.76 -8.90 9.48
CA THR A 99 -12.30 -8.90 10.85
C THR A 99 -11.21 -8.59 11.89
N TYR A 100 -11.63 -8.36 13.13
CA TYR A 100 -10.71 -8.19 14.25
C TYR A 100 -9.81 -9.43 14.42
N ASP A 101 -10.39 -10.64 14.32
CA ASP A 101 -9.65 -11.89 14.45
C ASP A 101 -8.63 -12.08 13.34
N ASP A 102 -8.97 -11.67 12.10
CA ASP A 102 -8.04 -11.72 10.97
C ASP A 102 -6.82 -10.81 11.23
N LEU A 103 -7.04 -9.62 11.79
CA LEU A 103 -5.96 -8.72 12.17
C LEU A 103 -5.13 -9.28 13.32
N ALA A 104 -5.75 -9.87 14.34
CA ALA A 104 -5.05 -10.47 15.47
C ALA A 104 -4.09 -11.58 15.02
N ILE A 105 -4.52 -12.40 14.05
CA ILE A 105 -3.68 -13.43 13.44
C ILE A 105 -2.54 -12.81 12.61
N LEU A 106 -2.84 -11.77 11.83
CA LEU A 106 -1.83 -11.07 11.03
C LEU A 106 -0.74 -10.44 11.90
N ARG A 107 -1.09 -9.94 13.09
CA ARG A 107 -0.14 -9.40 14.06
C ARG A 107 0.95 -10.41 14.42
N GLN A 108 0.61 -11.70 14.50
CA GLN A 108 1.55 -12.77 14.83
C GLN A 108 2.38 -13.23 13.63
N LYS A 109 1.89 -13.01 12.41
CA LYS A 109 2.61 -13.41 11.19
C LYS A 109 3.66 -12.39 10.80
N GLN A 110 4.87 -12.85 10.46
CA GLN A 110 5.88 -12.00 9.83
C GLN A 110 5.55 -11.84 8.34
N VAL A 111 5.29 -10.61 7.92
CA VAL A 111 5.18 -10.27 6.49
C VAL A 111 6.59 -10.16 5.91
N ARG A 112 6.99 -11.14 5.11
CA ARG A 112 8.27 -11.14 4.41
C ARG A 112 8.04 -10.73 2.96
N LEU A 113 8.41 -9.51 2.62
CA LEU A 113 8.48 -9.10 1.22
C LEU A 113 9.76 -9.64 0.58
N SER A 114 9.67 -10.07 -0.68
CA SER A 114 10.84 -10.43 -1.46
C SER A 114 11.74 -9.21 -1.67
N PHE A 115 13.02 -9.44 -1.98
CA PHE A 115 13.96 -8.36 -2.27
C PHE A 115 13.47 -7.47 -3.42
N GLY A 116 12.92 -8.07 -4.48
CA GLY A 116 12.36 -7.33 -5.62
C GLY A 116 11.16 -6.45 -5.22
N GLN A 117 10.28 -6.94 -4.35
CA GLN A 117 9.15 -6.14 -3.83
C GLN A 117 9.63 -4.95 -2.98
N LYS A 118 10.65 -5.15 -2.14
CA LYS A 118 11.26 -4.07 -1.35
C LYS A 118 11.90 -3.01 -2.24
N LEU A 119 12.63 -3.44 -3.27
CA LEU A 119 13.27 -2.52 -4.21
C LEU A 119 12.21 -1.75 -5.04
N ALA A 120 11.19 -2.44 -5.54
CA ALA A 120 10.10 -1.81 -6.27
C ALA A 120 9.34 -0.78 -5.41
N GLU A 121 9.19 -1.03 -4.10
CA GLU A 121 8.53 -0.10 -3.18
C GLU A 121 9.29 1.23 -3.02
N LEU A 122 10.63 1.24 -3.19
CA LEU A 122 11.41 2.49 -3.13
C LEU A 122 10.96 3.50 -4.20
N PHE A 123 10.48 3.01 -5.34
CA PHE A 123 10.07 3.82 -6.49
C PHE A 123 8.56 4.07 -6.57
N THR A 124 7.82 3.78 -5.50
CA THR A 124 6.37 4.00 -5.45
C THR A 124 6.00 5.11 -4.50
N THR A 125 4.91 5.83 -4.82
CA THR A 125 4.33 6.88 -3.98
C THR A 125 3.54 6.32 -2.81
N HIS A 126 3.02 5.09 -2.94
CA HIS A 126 2.19 4.43 -1.94
C HIS A 126 2.90 3.23 -1.33
N PRO A 127 2.78 2.98 -0.03
CA PRO A 127 3.31 1.78 0.60
C PRO A 127 2.49 0.54 0.19
N ASN A 128 3.10 -0.64 0.33
CA ASN A 128 2.39 -1.89 0.11
C ASN A 128 1.20 -2.02 1.07
N MET A 129 0.01 -2.37 0.54
CA MET A 129 -1.23 -2.46 1.32
C MET A 129 -1.16 -3.49 2.43
N LEU A 130 -0.48 -4.61 2.20
CA LEU A 130 -0.28 -5.61 3.25
C LEU A 130 0.50 -5.05 4.45
N LYS A 131 1.49 -4.17 4.21
CA LYS A 131 2.22 -3.50 5.29
C LYS A 131 1.31 -2.54 6.07
N ARG A 132 0.43 -1.80 5.38
CA ARG A 132 -0.54 -0.90 6.03
C ARG A 132 -1.51 -1.69 6.90
N VAL A 133 -2.12 -2.75 6.36
CA VAL A 133 -3.03 -3.62 7.10
C VAL A 133 -2.32 -4.27 8.30
N ARG A 134 -1.04 -4.67 8.13
CA ARG A 134 -0.24 -5.17 9.24
C ARG A 134 0.03 -4.11 10.31
N GLN A 135 0.32 -2.87 9.93
CA GLN A 135 0.48 -1.79 10.91
C GLN A 135 -0.82 -1.58 11.70
N LEU A 136 -1.97 -1.59 11.01
CA LEU A 136 -3.27 -1.53 11.68
C LEU A 136 -3.47 -2.68 12.67
N SER A 137 -2.95 -3.86 12.37
CA SER A 137 -2.99 -5.00 13.30
C SER A 137 -2.19 -4.78 14.59
N THR A 138 -1.21 -3.90 14.60
CA THR A 138 -0.46 -3.55 15.81
C THR A 138 -1.19 -2.53 16.69
N LEU A 139 -2.19 -1.85 16.13
CA LEU A 139 -3.00 -0.84 16.83
C LEU A 139 -4.28 -1.43 17.47
N ILE A 140 -4.46 -2.74 17.37
CA ILE A 140 -5.51 -3.45 18.09
C ILE A 140 -5.09 -3.49 19.56
N GLY A 141 -5.83 -2.82 20.41
CA GLY A 141 -5.66 -2.82 21.87
C GLY A 141 -6.00 -4.17 22.49
#